data_23d093e1ae81a4789b48d66aec51f7b7
#
_entry.id   23d093e1ae81a4789b48d66aec51f7b7
#
_cell.length_a   1.000
_cell.length_b   1.000
_cell.length_c   1.000
_cell.angle_alpha   90.00
_cell.angle_beta   90.00
_cell.angle_gamma   90.00
#
_symmetry.space_group_name_H-M   'P 1'
#
loop_
_entity.id
_entity.type
_entity.pdbx_description
1 polymer ?
#
loop_
_entity_poly.entity_id
_entity_poly.type
_entity_poly.pdbx_seq_one_letter_code
_entity_poly.pdbx_strand_id
1 'polypeptide(L)'
;MDISVVVPLLNEAESLPELESWIRRVMDEHGFSYEIVFVDDGSTDNSWAIIQQLAESNPNVKALRFRRNYGKSPALNEGFKVVQGDVVITMDADLQDSPDEIPDLYKMIKEDGYDLVSGWKKVRYDSKLMKNIPSKFFNWTTRVMSGIKLHDFNCGLKAYRNEVVKSIQVYGEMHRYIPVIAKMNGFGHIGEKVVHHQKRKYGSSKFGLSRFFRGYLDLLTINFISKFSNRPMHFFGMLGSITFLVGFGIALYLACTRLFFHVYGMTRRPLFYFALLAIVIGVQLFSTGFLAEMITSTQREKRVYSISERINA
;
A
#
# COMPACT_ATOMS: atom_id res chain seq x y z
N MET A 1 -10.22 -11.39 -22.37
CA MET A 1 -9.11 -12.08 -21.67
C MET A 1 -9.52 -12.22 -20.22
N ASP A 2 -9.43 -13.44 -19.68
CA ASP A 2 -9.96 -13.72 -18.36
C ASP A 2 -9.00 -13.24 -17.25
N ILE A 3 -7.72 -13.59 -17.38
CA ILE A 3 -6.76 -13.41 -16.30
C ILE A 3 -5.48 -12.70 -16.78
N SER A 4 -4.99 -11.74 -16.00
CA SER A 4 -3.63 -11.20 -16.10
C SER A 4 -2.86 -11.54 -14.83
N VAL A 5 -1.73 -12.22 -14.94
CA VAL A 5 -0.84 -12.50 -13.81
C VAL A 5 0.33 -11.53 -13.82
N VAL A 6 0.46 -10.69 -12.80
CA VAL A 6 1.55 -9.71 -12.65
C VAL A 6 2.60 -10.25 -11.67
N VAL A 7 3.81 -10.41 -12.15
CA VAL A 7 4.93 -10.97 -11.40
C VAL A 7 6.08 -9.97 -11.33
N PRO A 8 6.17 -9.16 -10.26
CA PRO A 8 7.34 -8.33 -10.01
C PRO A 8 8.52 -9.20 -9.55
N LEU A 9 9.71 -8.94 -10.09
CA LEU A 9 10.90 -9.74 -9.79
C LEU A 9 12.19 -8.92 -9.71
N LEU A 10 13.16 -9.46 -8.99
CA LEU A 10 14.52 -8.92 -8.89
C LEU A 10 15.51 -10.05 -8.57
N ASN A 11 16.33 -10.44 -9.56
CA ASN A 11 17.32 -11.51 -9.44
C ASN A 11 16.67 -12.86 -9.05
N GLU A 12 15.78 -13.36 -9.91
CA GLU A 12 15.00 -14.59 -9.71
C GLU A 12 15.14 -15.53 -10.92
N ALA A 13 16.31 -15.53 -11.60
CA ALA A 13 16.56 -16.28 -12.82
C ALA A 13 16.20 -17.78 -12.70
N GLU A 14 16.48 -18.39 -11.55
CA GLU A 14 16.31 -19.84 -11.35
C GLU A 14 14.83 -20.26 -11.24
N SER A 15 13.97 -19.37 -10.75
CA SER A 15 12.56 -19.68 -10.49
C SER A 15 11.63 -19.42 -11.67
N LEU A 16 12.00 -18.51 -12.60
CA LEU A 16 11.13 -18.04 -13.67
C LEU A 16 10.63 -19.13 -14.62
N PRO A 17 11.47 -20.08 -15.11
CA PRO A 17 10.98 -21.13 -16.01
C PRO A 17 9.96 -22.05 -15.34
N GLU A 18 10.20 -22.41 -14.06
CA GLU A 18 9.29 -23.25 -13.30
C GLU A 18 7.97 -22.52 -13.02
N LEU A 19 8.03 -21.24 -12.69
CA LEU A 19 6.84 -20.43 -12.42
C LEU A 19 5.97 -20.25 -13.67
N GLU A 20 6.58 -19.91 -14.81
CA GLU A 20 5.86 -19.79 -16.09
C GLU A 20 5.16 -21.08 -16.45
N SER A 21 5.90 -22.20 -16.43
CA SER A 21 5.36 -23.53 -16.73
C SER A 21 4.21 -23.91 -15.81
N TRP A 22 4.31 -23.57 -14.52
CA TRP A 22 3.25 -23.86 -13.54
C TRP A 22 2.01 -22.99 -13.79
N ILE A 23 2.17 -21.69 -14.02
CA ILE A 23 1.05 -20.81 -14.36
C ILE A 23 0.37 -21.30 -15.65
N ARG A 24 1.14 -21.55 -16.72
CA ARG A 24 0.63 -22.04 -18.00
C ARG A 24 -0.19 -23.30 -17.83
N ARG A 25 0.35 -24.29 -17.11
CA ARG A 25 -0.37 -25.55 -16.83
C ARG A 25 -1.75 -25.28 -16.19
N VAL A 26 -1.80 -24.45 -15.14
CA VAL A 26 -3.05 -24.14 -14.45
C VAL A 26 -4.05 -23.43 -15.37
N MET A 27 -3.58 -22.51 -16.22
CA MET A 27 -4.44 -21.80 -17.16
C MET A 27 -5.00 -22.73 -18.24
N ASP A 28 -4.15 -23.62 -18.79
CA ASP A 28 -4.53 -24.58 -19.80
C ASP A 28 -5.53 -25.64 -19.25
N GLU A 29 -5.29 -26.16 -18.05
CA GLU A 29 -6.17 -27.11 -17.37
C GLU A 29 -7.60 -26.56 -17.13
N HIS A 30 -7.73 -25.24 -16.91
CA HIS A 30 -9.02 -24.59 -16.66
C HIS A 30 -9.58 -23.82 -17.86
N GLY A 31 -8.88 -23.83 -18.99
CA GLY A 31 -9.31 -23.17 -20.23
C GLY A 31 -9.39 -21.65 -20.15
N PHE A 32 -8.60 -21.01 -19.28
CA PHE A 32 -8.56 -19.54 -19.17
C PHE A 32 -7.75 -18.89 -20.30
N SER A 33 -8.30 -17.82 -20.87
CA SER A 33 -7.51 -16.90 -21.70
C SER A 33 -6.69 -15.98 -20.78
N TYR A 34 -5.37 -15.97 -20.95
CA TYR A 34 -4.48 -15.33 -19.97
C TYR A 34 -3.30 -14.58 -20.58
N GLU A 35 -2.69 -13.74 -19.77
CA GLU A 35 -1.36 -13.16 -19.97
C GLU A 35 -0.56 -13.22 -18.67
N ILE A 36 0.75 -13.34 -18.80
CA ILE A 36 1.72 -13.22 -17.72
C ILE A 36 2.54 -11.95 -17.97
N VAL A 37 2.53 -11.02 -17.04
CA VAL A 37 3.29 -9.77 -17.13
C VAL A 37 4.42 -9.81 -16.11
N PHE A 38 5.63 -10.17 -16.58
CA PHE A 38 6.84 -10.08 -15.78
C PHE A 38 7.33 -8.64 -15.70
N VAL A 39 7.58 -8.14 -14.50
CA VAL A 39 8.15 -6.79 -14.31
C VAL A 39 9.49 -6.92 -13.61
N ASP A 40 10.57 -6.84 -14.39
CA ASP A 40 11.95 -6.90 -13.91
C ASP A 40 12.36 -5.55 -13.30
N ASP A 41 12.53 -5.53 -11.99
CA ASP A 41 12.94 -4.36 -11.21
C ASP A 41 14.45 -4.10 -11.27
N GLY A 42 15.03 -4.19 -12.47
CA GLY A 42 16.44 -3.91 -12.72
C GLY A 42 17.38 -5.02 -12.25
N SER A 43 17.06 -6.27 -12.57
CA SER A 43 17.91 -7.42 -12.26
C SER A 43 19.30 -7.31 -12.88
N THR A 44 20.28 -7.82 -12.15
CA THR A 44 21.70 -7.87 -12.55
C THR A 44 22.17 -9.27 -12.89
N ASP A 45 21.32 -10.28 -12.72
CA ASP A 45 21.52 -11.67 -13.11
C ASP A 45 20.93 -11.97 -14.50
N ASN A 46 20.79 -13.25 -14.84
CA ASN A 46 20.24 -13.70 -16.11
C ASN A 46 18.69 -13.62 -16.20
N SER A 47 17.99 -13.04 -15.22
CA SER A 47 16.52 -13.00 -15.19
C SER A 47 15.94 -12.43 -16.49
N TRP A 48 16.47 -11.32 -16.99
CA TRP A 48 15.95 -10.70 -18.20
C TRP A 48 16.13 -11.57 -19.45
N ALA A 49 17.29 -12.21 -19.61
CA ALA A 49 17.52 -13.12 -20.74
C ALA A 49 16.55 -14.31 -20.75
N ILE A 50 16.25 -14.85 -19.56
CA ILE A 50 15.27 -15.92 -19.41
C ILE A 50 13.86 -15.43 -19.75
N ILE A 51 13.46 -14.24 -19.31
CA ILE A 51 12.15 -13.67 -19.65
C ILE A 51 12.01 -13.50 -21.17
N GLN A 52 13.06 -13.05 -21.87
CA GLN A 52 13.06 -12.94 -23.34
C GLN A 52 12.81 -14.30 -24.00
N GLN A 53 13.50 -15.36 -23.55
CA GLN A 53 13.30 -16.72 -24.08
C GLN A 53 11.88 -17.23 -23.80
N LEU A 54 11.33 -16.96 -22.61
CA LEU A 54 9.94 -17.32 -22.26
C LEU A 54 8.94 -16.59 -23.15
N ALA A 55 9.15 -15.31 -23.44
CA ALA A 55 8.29 -14.52 -24.31
C ALA A 55 8.37 -14.97 -25.79
N GLU A 56 9.51 -15.47 -26.26
CA GLU A 56 9.64 -16.06 -27.57
C GLU A 56 8.89 -17.41 -27.70
N SER A 57 8.86 -18.20 -26.61
CA SER A 57 8.21 -19.52 -26.59
C SER A 57 6.72 -19.47 -26.25
N ASN A 58 6.25 -18.42 -25.55
CA ASN A 58 4.87 -18.25 -25.13
C ASN A 58 4.36 -16.84 -25.45
N PRO A 59 3.47 -16.65 -26.44
CA PRO A 59 2.95 -15.33 -26.82
C PRO A 59 2.11 -14.66 -25.72
N ASN A 60 1.69 -15.40 -24.71
CA ASN A 60 0.97 -14.85 -23.55
C ASN A 60 1.93 -14.18 -22.54
N VAL A 61 3.24 -14.32 -22.69
CA VAL A 61 4.22 -13.69 -21.81
C VAL A 61 4.55 -12.29 -22.33
N LYS A 62 4.32 -11.30 -21.47
CA LYS A 62 4.70 -9.90 -21.65
C LYS A 62 5.73 -9.51 -20.61
N ALA A 63 6.58 -8.55 -20.89
CA ALA A 63 7.60 -8.13 -19.94
C ALA A 63 7.87 -6.63 -19.97
N LEU A 64 8.20 -6.11 -18.81
CA LEU A 64 8.70 -4.75 -18.59
C LEU A 64 10.03 -4.85 -17.84
N ARG A 65 11.02 -4.01 -18.20
CA ARG A 65 12.29 -3.94 -17.47
C ARG A 65 12.61 -2.52 -17.04
N PHE A 66 12.93 -2.35 -15.77
CA PHE A 66 13.42 -1.09 -15.25
C PHE A 66 14.93 -0.93 -15.48
N ARG A 67 15.38 0.29 -15.64
CA ARG A 67 16.81 0.60 -15.77
C ARG A 67 17.60 0.40 -14.48
N ARG A 68 16.93 0.42 -13.33
CA ARG A 68 17.49 0.19 -12.00
C ARG A 68 16.39 -0.30 -11.06
N ASN A 69 16.77 -0.77 -9.89
CA ASN A 69 15.81 -1.14 -8.84
C ASN A 69 15.06 0.10 -8.31
N TYR A 70 13.73 0.08 -8.40
CA TYR A 70 12.81 1.07 -7.86
C TYR A 70 11.92 0.48 -6.75
N GLY A 71 11.90 -0.85 -6.60
CA GLY A 71 11.12 -1.58 -5.61
C GLY A 71 9.84 -2.19 -6.15
N LYS A 72 9.24 -3.07 -5.33
CA LYS A 72 8.07 -3.88 -5.70
C LYS A 72 6.83 -3.03 -6.05
N SER A 73 6.60 -1.93 -5.34
CA SER A 73 5.41 -1.11 -5.59
C SER A 73 5.40 -0.44 -6.97
N PRO A 74 6.48 0.23 -7.42
CA PRO A 74 6.59 0.71 -8.79
C PRO A 74 6.46 -0.40 -9.83
N ALA A 75 7.04 -1.58 -9.59
CA ALA A 75 6.92 -2.71 -10.50
C ALA A 75 5.47 -3.16 -10.66
N LEU A 76 4.73 -3.30 -9.57
CA LEU A 76 3.29 -3.59 -9.61
C LEU A 76 2.51 -2.48 -10.33
N ASN A 77 2.82 -1.22 -10.05
CA ASN A 77 2.13 -0.07 -10.66
C ASN A 77 2.27 -0.06 -12.18
N GLU A 78 3.47 -0.31 -12.71
CA GLU A 78 3.69 -0.38 -14.16
C GLU A 78 3.05 -1.65 -14.76
N GLY A 79 3.09 -2.78 -14.06
CA GLY A 79 2.35 -3.98 -14.44
C GLY A 79 0.85 -3.73 -14.55
N PHE A 80 0.24 -3.04 -13.57
CA PHE A 80 -1.19 -2.69 -13.56
C PHE A 80 -1.63 -1.80 -14.73
N LYS A 81 -0.72 -0.99 -15.28
CA LYS A 81 -1.04 -0.16 -16.46
C LYS A 81 -1.25 -0.97 -17.72
N VAL A 82 -0.52 -2.07 -17.89
CA VAL A 82 -0.47 -2.84 -19.15
C VAL A 82 -1.40 -4.05 -19.17
N VAL A 83 -1.90 -4.53 -18.02
CA VAL A 83 -2.81 -5.68 -17.92
C VAL A 83 -4.13 -5.44 -18.64
N GLN A 84 -4.68 -6.51 -19.25
CA GLN A 84 -5.90 -6.49 -20.05
C GLN A 84 -6.97 -7.48 -19.55
N GLY A 85 -6.60 -8.44 -18.69
CA GLY A 85 -7.52 -9.45 -18.14
C GLY A 85 -8.57 -8.82 -17.22
N ASP A 86 -9.75 -9.40 -17.19
CA ASP A 86 -10.85 -9.00 -16.31
C ASP A 86 -10.48 -9.15 -14.83
N VAL A 87 -9.75 -10.22 -14.51
CA VAL A 87 -9.20 -10.48 -13.19
C VAL A 87 -7.69 -10.36 -13.25
N VAL A 88 -7.14 -9.54 -12.38
CA VAL A 88 -5.69 -9.36 -12.25
C VAL A 88 -5.20 -10.07 -11.01
N ILE A 89 -4.17 -10.89 -11.14
CA ILE A 89 -3.57 -11.63 -10.03
C ILE A 89 -2.13 -11.19 -9.88
N THR A 90 -1.74 -10.83 -8.66
CA THR A 90 -0.33 -10.58 -8.32
C THR A 90 0.24 -11.78 -7.61
N MET A 91 1.48 -12.16 -7.90
CA MET A 91 2.22 -13.18 -7.15
C MET A 91 3.72 -12.91 -7.16
N ASP A 92 4.42 -13.46 -6.17
CA ASP A 92 5.87 -13.34 -6.07
C ASP A 92 6.57 -14.39 -6.97
N ALA A 93 7.74 -14.05 -7.51
CA ALA A 93 8.49 -14.92 -8.43
C ALA A 93 9.21 -16.08 -7.72
N ASP A 94 9.21 -16.15 -6.39
CA ASP A 94 10.05 -17.04 -5.57
C ASP A 94 9.47 -18.46 -5.33
N LEU A 95 8.40 -18.81 -6.06
CA LEU A 95 7.68 -20.10 -5.96
C LEU A 95 7.10 -20.41 -4.58
N GLN A 96 6.96 -19.41 -3.71
CA GLN A 96 6.33 -19.61 -2.40
C GLN A 96 4.80 -19.57 -2.47
N ASP A 97 4.25 -18.86 -3.43
CA ASP A 97 2.81 -18.80 -3.71
C ASP A 97 2.44 -19.82 -4.79
N SER A 98 1.36 -20.58 -4.59
CA SER A 98 0.92 -21.62 -5.53
C SER A 98 0.02 -21.04 -6.62
N PRO A 99 0.37 -21.17 -7.91
CA PRO A 99 -0.55 -20.89 -9.02
C PRO A 99 -1.83 -21.70 -9.01
N ASP A 100 -1.87 -22.87 -8.36
CA ASP A 100 -3.08 -23.68 -8.25
C ASP A 100 -4.21 -22.99 -7.46
N GLU A 101 -3.92 -21.88 -6.76
CA GLU A 101 -4.92 -21.05 -6.09
C GLU A 101 -5.67 -20.09 -7.04
N ILE A 102 -5.17 -19.92 -8.26
CA ILE A 102 -5.70 -18.95 -9.26
C ILE A 102 -7.18 -19.22 -9.60
N PRO A 103 -7.61 -20.45 -9.87
CA PRO A 103 -9.01 -20.71 -10.25
C PRO A 103 -10.01 -20.30 -9.17
N ASP A 104 -9.70 -20.61 -7.92
CA ASP A 104 -10.57 -20.23 -6.79
C ASP A 104 -10.59 -18.71 -6.57
N LEU A 105 -9.43 -18.04 -6.70
CA LEU A 105 -9.34 -16.59 -6.61
C LEU A 105 -10.14 -15.91 -7.74
N TYR A 106 -10.05 -16.46 -8.97
CA TYR A 106 -10.83 -16.00 -10.10
C TYR A 106 -12.33 -16.11 -9.82
N LYS A 107 -12.77 -17.27 -9.30
CA LYS A 107 -14.17 -17.52 -8.94
C LYS A 107 -14.66 -16.49 -7.91
N MET A 108 -13.91 -16.25 -6.85
CA MET A 108 -14.28 -15.25 -5.84
C MET A 108 -14.47 -13.86 -6.42
N ILE A 109 -13.64 -13.43 -7.39
CA ILE A 109 -13.79 -12.13 -8.04
C ILE A 109 -14.99 -12.11 -8.99
N LYS A 110 -15.16 -13.14 -9.84
CA LYS A 110 -16.17 -13.14 -10.92
C LYS A 110 -17.54 -13.58 -10.46
N GLU A 111 -17.64 -14.62 -9.60
CA GLU A 111 -18.90 -15.19 -9.18
C GLU A 111 -19.38 -14.64 -7.84
N ASP A 112 -18.48 -14.55 -6.84
CA ASP A 112 -18.84 -14.04 -5.50
C ASP A 112 -18.82 -12.50 -5.44
N GLY A 113 -18.35 -11.82 -6.49
CA GLY A 113 -18.42 -10.38 -6.66
C GLY A 113 -17.45 -9.57 -5.80
N TYR A 114 -16.36 -10.19 -5.30
CA TYR A 114 -15.31 -9.42 -4.60
C TYR A 114 -14.60 -8.45 -5.51
N ASP A 115 -14.26 -7.27 -4.97
CA ASP A 115 -13.40 -6.29 -5.65
C ASP A 115 -11.93 -6.70 -5.57
N LEU A 116 -11.55 -7.24 -4.40
CA LEU A 116 -10.19 -7.69 -4.10
C LEU A 116 -10.24 -8.89 -3.14
N VAL A 117 -9.42 -9.90 -3.42
CA VAL A 117 -9.20 -11.04 -2.52
C VAL A 117 -7.72 -11.14 -2.19
N SER A 118 -7.38 -11.16 -0.90
CA SER A 118 -6.00 -11.34 -0.42
C SER A 118 -5.77 -12.78 0.01
N GLY A 119 -4.65 -13.37 -0.38
CA GLY A 119 -4.23 -14.64 0.20
C GLY A 119 -3.90 -14.50 1.69
N TRP A 120 -4.22 -15.53 2.48
CA TRP A 120 -3.82 -15.66 3.88
C TRP A 120 -2.93 -16.89 4.06
N LYS A 121 -1.65 -16.64 4.33
CA LYS A 121 -0.66 -17.68 4.66
C LYS A 121 -0.81 -18.10 6.11
N LYS A 122 -1.79 -19.01 6.39
CA LYS A 122 -2.09 -19.49 7.74
C LYS A 122 -0.93 -20.26 8.36
N VAL A 123 -0.23 -21.04 7.55
CA VAL A 123 1.01 -21.75 7.94
C VAL A 123 2.17 -21.11 7.20
N ARG A 124 3.14 -20.56 7.95
CA ARG A 124 4.35 -19.96 7.41
C ARG A 124 5.55 -20.80 7.79
N TYR A 125 6.37 -21.16 6.81
CA TYR A 125 7.61 -21.92 7.03
C TYR A 125 8.83 -21.04 7.37
N ASP A 126 8.63 -19.72 7.50
CA ASP A 126 9.67 -18.76 7.90
C ASP A 126 10.02 -18.84 9.39
N SER A 127 11.23 -18.36 9.78
CA SER A 127 11.71 -18.38 11.17
C SER A 127 10.75 -17.68 12.15
N LYS A 128 10.30 -18.43 13.19
CA LYS A 128 9.13 -18.09 14.02
C LYS A 128 9.26 -16.82 14.89
N LEU A 129 10.44 -16.41 15.34
CA LEU A 129 10.55 -15.35 16.36
C LEU A 129 10.81 -13.94 15.82
N MET A 130 11.65 -13.75 14.80
CA MET A 130 12.02 -12.41 14.33
C MET A 130 11.05 -11.79 13.30
N LYS A 131 10.22 -12.63 12.63
CA LYS A 131 9.29 -12.15 11.57
C LYS A 131 7.83 -12.14 11.99
N ASN A 132 7.40 -13.04 12.90
CA ASN A 132 5.97 -13.22 13.20
C ASN A 132 5.39 -12.15 14.13
N ILE A 133 6.12 -11.68 15.16
CA ILE A 133 5.63 -10.69 16.11
C ILE A 133 5.43 -9.32 15.43
N PRO A 134 6.44 -8.78 14.71
CA PRO A 134 6.28 -7.53 13.99
C PRO A 134 5.17 -7.59 12.92
N SER A 135 5.03 -8.73 12.22
CA SER A 135 3.99 -8.90 11.20
C SER A 135 2.58 -8.96 11.82
N LYS A 136 2.40 -9.61 12.96
CA LYS A 136 1.12 -9.65 13.68
C LYS A 136 0.70 -8.27 14.17
N PHE A 137 1.64 -7.51 14.75
CA PHE A 137 1.39 -6.14 15.20
C PHE A 137 1.03 -5.23 14.03
N PHE A 138 1.77 -5.32 12.91
CA PHE A 138 1.49 -4.61 11.69
C PHE A 138 0.09 -4.91 11.14
N ASN A 139 -0.27 -6.18 11.02
CA ASN A 139 -1.58 -6.59 10.53
C ASN A 139 -2.71 -6.15 11.46
N TRP A 140 -2.49 -6.22 12.78
CA TRP A 140 -3.46 -5.74 13.77
C TRP A 140 -3.69 -4.22 13.66
N THR A 141 -2.62 -3.42 13.62
CA THR A 141 -2.71 -1.96 13.48
C THR A 141 -3.37 -1.57 12.17
N THR A 142 -2.99 -2.21 11.06
CA THR A 142 -3.60 -1.95 9.75
C THR A 142 -5.09 -2.29 9.74
N ARG A 143 -5.49 -3.39 10.38
CA ARG A 143 -6.89 -3.81 10.52
C ARG A 143 -7.70 -2.78 11.30
N VAL A 144 -7.21 -2.35 12.46
CA VAL A 144 -7.89 -1.36 13.31
C VAL A 144 -8.03 -0.02 12.59
N MET A 145 -6.97 0.42 11.90
CA MET A 145 -6.94 1.73 11.23
C MET A 145 -7.76 1.76 9.94
N SER A 146 -7.75 0.69 9.16
CA SER A 146 -8.47 0.61 7.87
C SER A 146 -9.90 0.09 7.99
N GLY A 147 -10.23 -0.60 9.08
CA GLY A 147 -11.50 -1.30 9.24
C GLY A 147 -11.69 -2.45 8.24
N ILE A 148 -10.60 -3.00 7.68
CA ILE A 148 -10.63 -4.15 6.77
C ILE A 148 -10.28 -5.40 7.56
N LYS A 149 -11.11 -6.44 7.47
CA LYS A 149 -10.96 -7.68 8.24
C LYS A 149 -10.06 -8.69 7.52
N LEU A 150 -8.78 -8.35 7.28
CA LEU A 150 -7.79 -9.27 6.73
C LEU A 150 -6.83 -9.74 7.82
N HIS A 151 -6.41 -11.01 7.76
CA HIS A 151 -5.38 -11.57 8.64
C HIS A 151 -3.97 -11.30 8.09
N ASP A 152 -3.82 -11.20 6.77
CA ASP A 152 -2.52 -10.99 6.13
C ASP A 152 -2.57 -9.93 5.02
N PHE A 153 -2.13 -8.71 5.33
CA PHE A 153 -1.97 -7.64 4.34
C PHE A 153 -0.71 -7.82 3.47
N ASN A 154 0.28 -8.60 3.95
CA ASN A 154 1.58 -8.73 3.31
C ASN A 154 1.67 -9.87 2.28
N CYS A 155 0.62 -10.68 2.11
CA CYS A 155 0.61 -11.74 1.11
C CYS A 155 0.84 -11.17 -0.29
N GLY A 156 1.75 -11.77 -1.08
CA GLY A 156 2.02 -11.38 -2.47
C GLY A 156 0.89 -11.82 -3.39
N LEU A 157 0.29 -12.97 -3.10
CA LEU A 157 -0.82 -13.52 -3.88
C LEU A 157 -2.11 -12.78 -3.55
N LYS A 158 -2.61 -12.02 -4.51
CA LYS A 158 -3.88 -11.30 -4.44
C LYS A 158 -4.55 -11.30 -5.80
N ALA A 159 -5.88 -11.32 -5.79
CA ALA A 159 -6.71 -11.16 -6.99
C ALA A 159 -7.51 -9.85 -6.91
N TYR A 160 -7.72 -9.23 -8.03
CA TYR A 160 -8.40 -7.95 -8.17
C TYR A 160 -9.31 -7.94 -9.40
N ARG A 161 -10.41 -7.22 -9.35
CA ARG A 161 -11.06 -6.74 -10.58
C ARG A 161 -10.10 -5.80 -11.33
N ASN A 162 -10.14 -5.83 -12.65
CA ASN A 162 -9.31 -4.94 -13.47
C ASN A 162 -9.52 -3.45 -13.10
N GLU A 163 -10.74 -3.04 -12.87
CA GLU A 163 -11.11 -1.67 -12.47
C GLU A 163 -10.35 -1.20 -11.22
N VAL A 164 -10.15 -2.10 -10.24
CA VAL A 164 -9.41 -1.80 -9.02
C VAL A 164 -7.98 -1.40 -9.36
N VAL A 165 -7.26 -2.23 -10.11
CA VAL A 165 -5.85 -1.97 -10.44
C VAL A 165 -5.67 -0.76 -11.34
N LYS A 166 -6.66 -0.46 -12.21
CA LYS A 166 -6.64 0.74 -13.06
C LYS A 166 -6.94 2.03 -12.29
N SER A 167 -7.62 1.96 -11.15
CA SER A 167 -8.00 3.11 -10.33
C SER A 167 -6.99 3.49 -9.26
N ILE A 168 -6.05 2.59 -8.92
CA ILE A 168 -5.08 2.80 -7.85
C ILE A 168 -3.71 3.18 -8.39
N GLN A 169 -2.95 3.92 -7.59
CA GLN A 169 -1.53 4.17 -7.82
C GLN A 169 -0.72 3.64 -6.63
N VAL A 170 0.32 2.87 -6.93
CA VAL A 170 1.14 2.19 -5.91
C VAL A 170 2.58 2.65 -6.02
N TYR A 171 3.12 3.27 -4.97
CA TYR A 171 4.50 3.77 -4.92
C TYR A 171 5.13 3.50 -3.54
N GLY A 172 6.45 3.71 -3.40
CA GLY A 172 7.16 3.45 -2.14
C GLY A 172 7.00 2.00 -1.67
N GLU A 173 6.57 1.79 -0.44
CA GLU A 173 6.27 0.45 0.12
C GLU A 173 4.75 0.15 0.15
N MET A 174 3.95 0.86 -0.65
CA MET A 174 2.47 0.79 -0.59
C MET A 174 1.87 -0.52 -1.09
N HIS A 175 2.65 -1.43 -1.70
CA HIS A 175 2.17 -2.74 -2.15
C HIS A 175 1.46 -3.55 -1.04
N ARG A 176 1.78 -3.31 0.25
CA ARG A 176 1.13 -3.95 1.40
C ARG A 176 -0.23 -3.39 1.70
N TYR A 177 -0.46 -2.14 1.29
CA TYR A 177 -1.66 -1.38 1.60
C TYR A 177 -2.63 -1.30 0.42
N ILE A 178 -2.39 -2.05 -0.64
CA ILE A 178 -3.30 -2.09 -1.80
C ILE A 178 -4.76 -2.31 -1.36
N PRO A 179 -5.10 -3.20 -0.41
CA PRO A 179 -6.49 -3.33 0.06
C PRO A 179 -7.03 -2.03 0.68
N VAL A 180 -6.18 -1.28 1.40
CA VAL A 180 -6.58 0.00 2.01
C VAL A 180 -6.81 1.06 0.92
N ILE A 181 -5.89 1.14 -0.06
CA ILE A 181 -5.98 2.07 -1.19
C ILE A 181 -7.21 1.75 -2.05
N ALA A 182 -7.48 0.47 -2.32
CA ALA A 182 -8.68 0.04 -3.04
C ALA A 182 -9.96 0.51 -2.33
N LYS A 183 -10.07 0.27 -1.01
CA LYS A 183 -11.21 0.74 -0.20
C LYS A 183 -11.38 2.26 -0.25
N MET A 184 -10.29 3.02 -0.24
CA MET A 184 -10.32 4.49 -0.37
C MET A 184 -10.86 4.95 -1.72
N ASN A 185 -10.66 4.15 -2.79
CA ASN A 185 -11.16 4.41 -4.14
C ASN A 185 -12.58 3.84 -4.38
N GLY A 186 -13.27 3.39 -3.32
CA GLY A 186 -14.66 2.93 -3.40
C GLY A 186 -14.83 1.42 -3.53
N PHE A 187 -13.75 0.64 -3.64
CA PHE A 187 -13.77 -0.82 -3.75
C PHE A 187 -13.71 -1.44 -2.34
N GLY A 188 -14.87 -1.66 -1.75
CA GLY A 188 -15.00 -2.06 -0.35
C GLY A 188 -15.27 -3.55 -0.13
N HIS A 189 -15.64 -4.30 -1.17
CA HIS A 189 -15.92 -5.73 -1.06
C HIS A 189 -14.62 -6.54 -1.11
N ILE A 190 -13.92 -6.58 0.04
CA ILE A 190 -12.58 -7.16 0.17
C ILE A 190 -12.68 -8.47 0.94
N GLY A 191 -12.21 -9.55 0.29
CA GLY A 191 -12.19 -10.90 0.84
C GLY A 191 -10.79 -11.41 1.18
N GLU A 192 -10.76 -12.58 1.81
CA GLU A 192 -9.53 -13.30 2.13
C GLU A 192 -9.70 -14.79 1.87
N LYS A 193 -8.68 -15.42 1.29
CA LYS A 193 -8.63 -16.87 1.06
C LYS A 193 -7.40 -17.46 1.74
N VAL A 194 -7.57 -18.55 2.47
CA VAL A 194 -6.43 -19.34 2.97
C VAL A 194 -5.72 -19.96 1.77
N VAL A 195 -4.44 -19.69 1.61
CA VAL A 195 -3.63 -20.16 0.49
C VAL A 195 -2.47 -21.03 0.97
N HIS A 196 -2.11 -22.00 0.13
CA HIS A 196 -0.94 -22.84 0.39
C HIS A 196 0.34 -22.03 0.21
N HIS A 197 1.23 -22.11 1.20
CA HIS A 197 2.53 -21.47 1.17
C HIS A 197 3.62 -22.54 1.17
N GLN A 198 4.51 -22.46 0.18
CA GLN A 198 5.62 -23.39 0.04
C GLN A 198 6.91 -22.83 0.65
N LYS A 199 7.84 -23.71 0.98
CA LYS A 199 9.19 -23.27 1.33
C LYS A 199 9.88 -22.70 0.11
N ARG A 200 10.60 -21.59 0.29
CA ARG A 200 11.42 -21.02 -0.78
C ARG A 200 12.40 -22.07 -1.30
N LYS A 201 12.41 -22.27 -2.63
CA LYS A 201 13.25 -23.28 -3.30
C LYS A 201 14.58 -22.68 -3.71
N TYR A 202 14.59 -21.40 -4.15
CA TYR A 202 15.75 -20.69 -4.66
C TYR A 202 15.99 -19.38 -3.92
N GLY A 203 17.26 -18.90 -3.89
CA GLY A 203 17.64 -17.60 -3.36
C GLY A 203 17.61 -17.45 -1.84
N SER A 204 17.96 -16.27 -1.34
CA SER A 204 18.00 -15.93 0.09
C SER A 204 17.07 -14.77 0.45
N SER A 205 16.48 -14.80 1.65
CA SER A 205 15.59 -13.73 2.13
C SER A 205 16.37 -12.45 2.47
N LYS A 206 16.07 -11.35 1.81
CA LYS A 206 16.67 -10.02 2.03
C LYS A 206 15.92 -9.20 3.11
N PHE A 207 15.44 -9.81 4.20
CA PHE A 207 14.70 -9.11 5.26
C PHE A 207 15.63 -8.43 6.28
N GLY A 208 15.49 -7.11 6.47
CA GLY A 208 16.22 -6.32 7.48
C GLY A 208 15.27 -5.52 8.39
N LEU A 209 15.72 -5.17 9.62
CA LEU A 209 14.99 -4.37 10.63
C LEU A 209 14.57 -2.98 10.11
N SER A 210 15.37 -2.37 9.22
CA SER A 210 15.04 -1.08 8.60
C SER A 210 13.71 -1.07 7.83
N ARG A 211 13.28 -2.23 7.33
CA ARG A 211 12.02 -2.40 6.60
C ARG A 211 10.80 -2.35 7.53
N PHE A 212 10.98 -2.71 8.80
CA PHE A 212 9.93 -2.62 9.81
C PHE A 212 9.61 -1.15 10.16
N PHE A 213 10.64 -0.34 10.40
CA PHE A 213 10.46 1.09 10.68
C PHE A 213 9.83 1.83 9.48
N ARG A 214 10.29 1.54 8.27
CA ARG A 214 9.68 2.10 7.05
C ARG A 214 8.21 1.71 6.92
N GLY A 215 7.88 0.43 7.11
CA GLY A 215 6.49 -0.02 7.07
C GLY A 215 5.59 0.65 8.10
N TYR A 216 6.09 0.94 9.31
CA TYR A 216 5.32 1.67 10.32
C TYR A 216 5.07 3.15 9.92
N LEU A 217 6.09 3.83 9.40
CA LEU A 217 5.95 5.20 8.90
C LEU A 217 4.98 5.26 7.71
N ASP A 218 5.03 4.28 6.81
CA ASP A 218 4.10 4.18 5.70
C ASP A 218 2.66 3.97 6.18
N LEU A 219 2.45 3.18 7.25
CA LEU A 219 1.14 2.99 7.86
C LEU A 219 0.57 4.32 8.39
N LEU A 220 1.39 5.10 9.11
CA LEU A 220 1.00 6.42 9.59
C LEU A 220 0.65 7.34 8.42
N THR A 221 1.49 7.34 7.38
CA THR A 221 1.30 8.14 6.18
C THR A 221 -0.01 7.79 5.47
N ILE A 222 -0.28 6.50 5.26
CA ILE A 222 -1.51 6.05 4.58
C ILE A 222 -2.75 6.38 5.42
N ASN A 223 -2.70 6.17 6.74
CA ASN A 223 -3.82 6.54 7.60
C ASN A 223 -4.07 8.05 7.59
N PHE A 224 -3.00 8.84 7.61
CA PHE A 224 -3.12 10.30 7.51
C PHE A 224 -3.72 10.71 6.16
N ILE A 225 -3.18 10.19 5.06
CA ILE A 225 -3.68 10.44 3.70
C ILE A 225 -5.14 9.98 3.58
N SER A 226 -5.49 8.79 4.10
CA SER A 226 -6.87 8.28 3.98
C SER A 226 -7.92 9.17 4.65
N LYS A 227 -7.58 9.76 5.79
CA LYS A 227 -8.52 10.59 6.57
C LYS A 227 -8.46 12.07 6.23
N PHE A 228 -7.28 12.59 5.93
CA PHE A 228 -7.02 14.02 5.87
C PHE A 228 -6.52 14.53 4.52
N SER A 229 -6.24 13.64 3.54
CA SER A 229 -5.76 14.07 2.21
C SER A 229 -6.69 15.07 1.50
N ASN A 230 -7.98 14.96 1.74
CA ASN A 230 -8.96 15.86 1.12
C ASN A 230 -9.17 17.17 1.88
N ARG A 231 -8.83 17.19 3.17
CA ARG A 231 -9.05 18.34 4.06
C ARG A 231 -7.98 18.42 5.14
N PRO A 232 -6.70 18.63 4.80
CA PRO A 232 -5.61 18.69 5.78
C PRO A 232 -5.79 19.81 6.80
N MET A 233 -6.47 20.91 6.41
CA MET A 233 -6.81 22.00 7.31
C MET A 233 -7.64 21.57 8.50
N HIS A 234 -8.53 20.57 8.37
CA HIS A 234 -9.32 20.07 9.50
C HIS A 234 -8.45 19.44 10.60
N PHE A 235 -7.34 18.80 10.25
CA PHE A 235 -6.42 18.22 11.23
C PHE A 235 -5.47 19.27 11.82
N PHE A 236 -4.67 19.89 10.97
CA PHE A 236 -3.65 20.83 11.42
C PHE A 236 -4.23 22.13 11.95
N GLY A 237 -5.29 22.63 11.32
CA GLY A 237 -5.95 23.87 11.73
C GLY A 237 -6.66 23.71 13.09
N MET A 238 -7.36 22.58 13.30
CA MET A 238 -8.00 22.32 14.60
C MET A 238 -6.96 22.17 15.72
N LEU A 239 -5.93 21.35 15.50
CA LEU A 239 -4.87 21.13 16.48
C LEU A 239 -4.11 22.43 16.76
N GLY A 240 -3.80 23.22 15.71
CA GLY A 240 -3.15 24.51 15.81
C GLY A 240 -3.99 25.52 16.58
N SER A 241 -5.28 25.62 16.31
CA SER A 241 -6.20 26.53 17.03
C SER A 241 -6.32 26.17 18.52
N ILE A 242 -6.45 24.88 18.85
CA ILE A 242 -6.51 24.43 20.25
C ILE A 242 -5.22 24.77 20.97
N THR A 243 -4.06 24.46 20.37
CA THR A 243 -2.73 24.73 20.97
C THR A 243 -2.51 26.23 21.16
N PHE A 244 -2.91 27.05 20.18
CA PHE A 244 -2.86 28.52 20.27
C PHE A 244 -3.74 29.03 21.41
N LEU A 245 -5.00 28.60 21.50
CA LEU A 245 -5.93 29.04 22.54
C LEU A 245 -5.46 28.66 23.94
N VAL A 246 -4.90 27.47 24.12
CA VAL A 246 -4.29 27.05 25.39
C VAL A 246 -3.12 27.97 25.77
N GLY A 247 -2.19 28.19 24.83
CA GLY A 247 -1.06 29.08 25.06
C GLY A 247 -1.48 30.54 25.34
N PHE A 248 -2.44 31.04 24.57
CA PHE A 248 -3.00 32.37 24.76
C PHE A 248 -3.73 32.52 26.12
N GLY A 249 -4.53 31.52 26.51
CA GLY A 249 -5.21 31.52 27.80
C GLY A 249 -4.23 31.53 28.97
N ILE A 250 -3.15 30.74 28.90
CA ILE A 250 -2.09 30.76 29.93
C ILE A 250 -1.40 32.13 29.99
N ALA A 251 -1.04 32.69 28.80
CA ALA A 251 -0.40 34.01 28.74
C ALA A 251 -1.30 35.11 29.31
N LEU A 252 -2.59 35.08 28.95
CA LEU A 252 -3.58 36.01 29.46
C LEU A 252 -3.75 35.89 30.98
N TYR A 253 -3.85 34.65 31.50
CA TYR A 253 -3.90 34.40 32.96
C TYR A 253 -2.68 35.01 33.67
N LEU A 254 -1.47 34.80 33.16
CA LEU A 254 -0.26 35.35 33.74
C LEU A 254 -0.22 36.89 33.65
N ALA A 255 -0.71 37.47 32.55
CA ALA A 255 -0.84 38.91 32.41
C ALA A 255 -1.84 39.51 33.40
N CYS A 256 -3.02 38.90 33.57
CA CYS A 256 -4.03 39.32 34.54
C CYS A 256 -3.52 39.24 35.99
N THR A 257 -2.81 38.16 36.34
CA THR A 257 -2.23 38.01 37.69
C THR A 257 -1.18 39.08 37.97
N ARG A 258 -0.45 39.52 37.00
CA ARG A 258 0.52 40.63 37.12
C ARG A 258 -0.18 41.98 37.27
N LEU A 259 -1.19 42.25 36.46
CA LEU A 259 -1.88 43.55 36.41
C LEU A 259 -2.78 43.77 37.64
N PHE A 260 -3.57 42.81 38.03
CA PHE A 260 -4.58 42.95 39.08
C PHE A 260 -4.11 42.50 40.46
N PHE A 261 -3.21 41.53 40.53
CA PHE A 261 -2.75 40.95 41.79
C PHE A 261 -1.29 41.29 42.12
N HIS A 262 -0.63 42.16 41.31
CA HIS A 262 0.75 42.63 41.49
C HIS A 262 1.79 41.50 41.71
N VAL A 263 1.54 40.33 41.14
CA VAL A 263 2.46 39.18 41.23
C VAL A 263 3.59 39.35 40.25
N TYR A 264 4.77 39.76 40.75
CA TYR A 264 5.95 39.99 39.95
C TYR A 264 6.69 38.71 39.54
N GLY A 265 7.54 38.78 38.49
CA GLY A 265 8.37 37.65 38.05
C GLY A 265 7.68 36.71 37.03
N MET A 266 6.79 37.23 36.20
CA MET A 266 6.10 36.49 35.14
C MET A 266 7.10 35.71 34.24
N THR A 267 8.20 36.34 33.84
CA THR A 267 9.26 35.74 32.99
C THR A 267 10.12 34.69 33.72
N ARG A 268 10.09 34.65 35.07
CA ARG A 268 10.79 33.60 35.84
C ARG A 268 9.99 32.31 35.99
N ARG A 269 8.73 32.28 35.52
CA ARG A 269 7.87 31.10 35.61
C ARG A 269 8.02 30.25 34.37
N PRO A 270 8.31 28.94 34.47
CA PRO A 270 8.36 28.03 33.34
C PRO A 270 7.08 28.05 32.48
N LEU A 271 5.93 28.31 33.12
CA LEU A 271 4.62 28.39 32.47
C LEU A 271 4.54 29.50 31.41
N PHE A 272 5.28 30.62 31.60
CA PHE A 272 5.37 31.69 30.59
C PHE A 272 6.01 31.23 29.30
N TYR A 273 7.12 30.51 29.38
CA TYR A 273 7.81 29.97 28.21
C TYR A 273 6.98 28.87 27.52
N PHE A 274 6.27 28.06 28.32
CA PHE A 274 5.34 27.08 27.77
C PHE A 274 4.19 27.76 27.01
N ALA A 275 3.63 28.85 27.52
CA ALA A 275 2.59 29.62 26.85
C ALA A 275 3.08 30.18 25.51
N LEU A 276 4.28 30.82 25.49
CA LEU A 276 4.90 31.33 24.26
C LEU A 276 5.13 30.22 23.22
N LEU A 277 5.69 29.10 23.66
CA LEU A 277 5.95 27.95 22.79
C LEU A 277 4.64 27.41 22.20
N ALA A 278 3.58 27.27 23.03
CA ALA A 278 2.29 26.81 22.58
C ALA A 278 1.65 27.77 21.54
N ILE A 279 1.76 29.09 21.74
CA ILE A 279 1.27 30.08 20.76
C ILE A 279 2.01 29.93 19.43
N VAL A 280 3.36 29.87 19.46
CA VAL A 280 4.16 29.74 18.24
C VAL A 280 3.84 28.43 17.50
N ILE A 281 3.82 27.30 18.22
CA ILE A 281 3.49 26.00 17.64
C ILE A 281 2.05 26.01 17.07
N GLY A 282 1.10 26.64 17.78
CA GLY A 282 -0.29 26.76 17.33
C GLY A 282 -0.42 27.48 16.00
N VAL A 283 0.23 28.64 15.87
CA VAL A 283 0.29 29.41 14.62
C VAL A 283 0.97 28.61 13.51
N GLN A 284 2.06 27.91 13.83
CA GLN A 284 2.82 27.12 12.86
C GLN A 284 2.01 25.94 12.32
N LEU A 285 1.31 25.20 13.19
CA LEU A 285 0.41 24.12 12.78
C LEU A 285 -0.75 24.62 11.91
N PHE A 286 -1.36 25.76 12.30
CA PHE A 286 -2.43 26.36 11.51
C PHE A 286 -1.96 26.75 10.11
N SER A 287 -0.81 27.42 10.01
CA SER A 287 -0.21 27.79 8.72
C SER A 287 0.16 26.58 7.88
N THR A 288 0.65 25.50 8.50
CA THR A 288 0.94 24.21 7.82
C THR A 288 -0.34 23.63 7.25
N GLY A 289 -1.44 23.65 8.00
CA GLY A 289 -2.75 23.19 7.53
C GLY A 289 -3.25 23.98 6.32
N PHE A 290 -3.09 25.28 6.35
CA PHE A 290 -3.49 26.16 5.24
C PHE A 290 -2.65 25.89 3.98
N LEU A 291 -1.33 25.78 4.11
CA LEU A 291 -0.47 25.44 2.99
C LEU A 291 -0.77 24.06 2.40
N ALA A 292 -1.01 23.06 3.25
CA ALA A 292 -1.39 21.73 2.82
C ALA A 292 -2.73 21.72 2.07
N GLU A 293 -3.72 22.53 2.51
CA GLU A 293 -5.00 22.67 1.82
C GLU A 293 -4.83 23.35 0.45
N MET A 294 -3.98 24.38 0.34
CA MET A 294 -3.66 25.02 -0.94
C MET A 294 -3.01 24.03 -1.92
N ILE A 295 -2.01 23.25 -1.48
CA ILE A 295 -1.37 22.22 -2.32
C ILE A 295 -2.41 21.20 -2.78
N THR A 296 -3.26 20.75 -1.88
CA THR A 296 -4.28 19.76 -2.18
C THR A 296 -5.34 20.31 -3.16
N SER A 297 -5.74 21.58 -3.02
CA SER A 297 -6.71 22.21 -3.92
C SER A 297 -6.18 22.32 -5.34
N THR A 298 -4.91 22.69 -5.51
CA THR A 298 -4.26 22.76 -6.83
C THR A 298 -4.17 21.39 -7.53
N GLN A 299 -4.07 20.30 -6.75
CA GLN A 299 -4.05 18.94 -7.29
C GLN A 299 -5.46 18.38 -7.57
N ARG A 300 -6.52 18.95 -7.04
CA ARG A 300 -7.91 18.49 -7.26
C ARG A 300 -8.31 18.52 -8.73
N GLU A 301 -7.83 19.46 -9.52
CA GLU A 301 -8.09 19.54 -10.95
C GLU A 301 -7.55 18.34 -11.75
N LYS A 302 -6.57 17.62 -11.22
CA LYS A 302 -5.96 16.42 -11.82
C LYS A 302 -6.53 15.11 -11.30
N ARG A 303 -7.53 15.14 -10.40
CA ARG A 303 -8.11 13.90 -9.85
C ARG A 303 -9.06 13.27 -10.84
N VAL A 304 -8.73 12.07 -11.26
CA VAL A 304 -9.66 11.18 -11.97
C VAL A 304 -10.57 10.55 -10.90
N TYR A 305 -11.86 10.87 -10.95
CA TYR A 305 -12.85 10.21 -10.09
C TYR A 305 -13.21 8.85 -10.69
N SER A 306 -13.25 7.81 -9.87
CA SER A 306 -13.76 6.50 -10.27
C SER A 306 -15.28 6.60 -10.40
N ILE A 307 -15.76 6.57 -11.63
CA ILE A 307 -17.21 6.65 -11.95
C ILE A 307 -17.69 5.22 -12.15
N SER A 308 -18.64 4.76 -11.34
CA SER A 308 -19.17 3.39 -11.43
C SER A 308 -20.07 3.18 -12.64
N GLU A 309 -20.87 4.19 -13.04
CA GLU A 309 -21.79 4.11 -14.16
C GLU A 309 -21.90 5.44 -14.88
N ARG A 310 -22.09 5.38 -16.19
CA ARG A 310 -22.41 6.54 -17.02
C ARG A 310 -23.66 6.24 -17.84
N ILE A 311 -24.62 7.15 -17.86
CA ILE A 311 -25.82 7.09 -18.71
C ILE A 311 -25.78 8.29 -19.63
N ASN A 312 -25.62 8.07 -20.93
CA ASN A 312 -25.61 9.10 -21.99
C ASN A 312 -24.60 10.26 -21.79
N ALA A 313 -23.46 10.00 -21.09
CA ALA A 313 -22.41 10.98 -20.83
C ALA A 313 -21.10 10.62 -21.53
#